data_01202b15e07c76ddf878899775a42506
#
_entry.id   01202b15e07c76ddf878899775a42506
#
_cell.length_a   1.000
_cell.length_b   1.000
_cell.length_c   1.000
_cell.angle_alpha   90.00
_cell.angle_beta   90.00
_cell.angle_gamma   90.00
#
_symmetry.space_group_name_H-M   'P 1'
#
loop_
_entity.id
_entity.type
_entity.pdbx_description
1 polymer ?
#
loop_
_entity_poly.entity_id
_entity_poly.type
_entity_poly.pdbx_seq_one_letter_code
_entity_poly.pdbx_strand_id
1 'polypeptide(L)'
;MSLALYRKYRPSIFKDVIGQEHITVPLTNALESGRIHHAYLFSGPRGCGKTSSARIMARSLNCANGPTPNPCSECQSCKDLVANGPGSIDVIELDAATHGLVDDARDLRDKAFFAPVSSKYKIYIIDEAHQLGPGAANALLKVVEEPPPHVLFIFATTEPDKLIATIRSRTHHYPFRLVPPGVLQDHLQGVCDAEGVKVEKGVLPLVVRASGGSVRDALSVLGQLLAGAGKVGVTYEIAVQLLGFTDGALLDDAIDAIAARDLGALLKTIDRLIESGHDPRRFAQDLLERLRDLVIADAVDDGLKMILRNYPDDQLERMRAQSARMGGANLSRAAAIVAEGLNQMRGATAPRLILELIVSRIVITGGDGSDQGAVARIERLERQLSMEPMPTKSPPTKPAKEVPKAAPVKEVKEKPAPTSSQRPSTPSAGNLDVTALRRMWPEVIESVKKKRRLTWSLLSASAQILSVDENHITIGIVNAGARDSFIRSESESILSDAFVEVTGIRRKIEVVVDPSVDPYSPANMGKRTDEDPSDANQLAGTELIMKELGAQVIAESEK
;
A
#
# COMPACT_ATOMS: atom_id res chain seq x y z
N MET A 1 20.85 -3.78 31.40
CA MET A 1 20.27 -3.53 30.09
C MET A 1 19.01 -2.72 30.27
N SER A 2 18.85 -1.59 29.59
CA SER A 2 17.61 -0.81 29.62
C SER A 2 16.51 -1.53 28.85
N LEU A 3 15.32 -1.60 29.42
CA LEU A 3 14.16 -2.19 28.75
C LEU A 3 13.72 -1.27 27.60
N ALA A 4 13.36 -1.83 26.44
CA ALA A 4 12.87 -1.04 25.31
C ALA A 4 11.63 -0.22 25.71
N LEU A 5 11.51 1.04 25.27
CA LEU A 5 10.45 1.97 25.71
C LEU A 5 9.04 1.41 25.46
N TYR A 6 8.79 0.77 24.31
CA TYR A 6 7.48 0.16 24.02
C TYR A 6 7.10 -0.97 24.98
N ARG A 7 8.07 -1.56 25.71
CA ARG A 7 7.83 -2.51 26.80
C ARG A 7 7.66 -1.80 28.13
N LYS A 8 8.55 -0.82 28.44
CA LYS A 8 8.53 -0.07 29.69
C LYS A 8 7.23 0.71 29.88
N TYR A 9 6.74 1.36 28.80
CA TYR A 9 5.51 2.17 28.78
C TYR A 9 4.29 1.43 28.24
N ARG A 10 4.30 0.10 28.28
CA ARG A 10 3.13 -0.68 27.90
C ARG A 10 2.02 -0.48 28.96
N PRO A 11 0.79 -0.09 28.55
CA PRO A 11 -0.30 0.15 29.49
C PRO A 11 -0.66 -1.10 30.29
N SER A 12 -0.99 -0.90 31.57
CA SER A 12 -1.38 -1.96 32.50
C SER A 12 -2.84 -1.87 32.94
N ILE A 13 -3.53 -0.75 32.68
CA ILE A 13 -4.95 -0.51 32.92
C ILE A 13 -5.57 0.19 31.72
N PHE A 14 -6.89 0.12 31.56
CA PHE A 14 -7.58 0.73 30.41
C PHE A 14 -7.42 2.25 30.36
N LYS A 15 -7.29 2.92 31.51
CA LYS A 15 -7.10 4.36 31.60
C LYS A 15 -5.78 4.83 30.92
N ASP A 16 -4.77 3.98 30.87
CA ASP A 16 -3.47 4.30 30.28
C ASP A 16 -3.42 4.01 28.76
N VAL A 17 -4.49 3.47 28.18
CA VAL A 17 -4.60 3.19 26.75
C VAL A 17 -5.04 4.45 26.04
N ILE A 18 -4.11 5.12 25.35
CA ILE A 18 -4.34 6.42 24.72
C ILE A 18 -5.10 6.29 23.38
N GLY A 19 -5.99 7.26 23.09
CA GLY A 19 -6.67 7.41 21.80
C GLY A 19 -7.62 6.28 21.44
N GLN A 20 -8.06 5.46 22.41
CA GLN A 20 -8.98 4.33 22.22
C GLN A 20 -10.22 4.43 23.15
N GLU A 21 -10.63 5.64 23.52
CA GLU A 21 -11.73 5.88 24.48
C GLU A 21 -13.04 5.20 24.02
N HIS A 22 -13.29 5.13 22.69
CA HIS A 22 -14.43 4.45 22.10
C HIS A 22 -14.47 2.94 22.36
N ILE A 23 -13.36 2.35 22.82
CA ILE A 23 -13.22 0.93 23.18
C ILE A 23 -13.08 0.79 24.71
N THR A 24 -12.18 1.60 25.32
CA THR A 24 -11.87 1.46 26.74
C THR A 24 -13.06 1.80 27.63
N VAL A 25 -13.88 2.79 27.26
CA VAL A 25 -15.09 3.15 28.01
C VAL A 25 -16.15 2.02 28.01
N PRO A 26 -16.55 1.45 26.86
CA PRO A 26 -17.48 0.31 26.85
C PRO A 26 -16.95 -0.92 27.58
N LEU A 27 -15.64 -1.22 27.49
CA LEU A 27 -15.06 -2.36 28.20
C LEU A 27 -15.03 -2.13 29.71
N THR A 28 -14.72 -0.90 30.16
CA THR A 28 -14.82 -0.48 31.57
C THR A 28 -16.24 -0.68 32.10
N ASN A 29 -17.25 -0.17 31.38
CA ASN A 29 -18.65 -0.29 31.76
C ASN A 29 -19.11 -1.79 31.81
N ALA A 30 -18.61 -2.61 30.89
CA ALA A 30 -18.91 -4.05 30.89
C ALA A 30 -18.32 -4.74 32.14
N LEU A 31 -17.09 -4.38 32.54
CA LEU A 31 -16.45 -4.88 33.75
C LEU A 31 -17.17 -4.46 35.03
N GLU A 32 -17.60 -3.19 35.13
CA GLU A 32 -18.33 -2.65 36.27
C GLU A 32 -19.74 -3.25 36.41
N SER A 33 -20.43 -3.43 35.29
CA SER A 33 -21.77 -4.02 35.29
C SER A 33 -21.80 -5.55 35.37
N GLY A 34 -20.65 -6.22 35.28
CA GLY A 34 -20.53 -7.66 35.22
C GLY A 34 -21.07 -8.30 33.94
N ARG A 35 -21.36 -7.50 32.91
CA ARG A 35 -21.89 -7.96 31.60
C ARG A 35 -20.73 -8.39 30.68
N ILE A 36 -20.12 -9.50 31.01
CA ILE A 36 -18.96 -10.00 30.31
C ILE A 36 -19.40 -11.01 29.26
N HIS A 37 -18.96 -10.80 28.02
CA HIS A 37 -19.20 -11.72 26.92
C HIS A 37 -18.12 -12.81 26.88
N HIS A 38 -18.45 -13.99 26.38
CA HIS A 38 -17.50 -15.10 26.31
C HIS A 38 -16.44 -14.97 25.22
N ALA A 39 -16.65 -14.11 24.21
CA ALA A 39 -15.71 -13.95 23.10
C ALA A 39 -15.63 -12.48 22.62
N TYR A 40 -14.43 -11.95 22.52
CA TYR A 40 -14.10 -10.62 22.04
C TYR A 40 -13.26 -10.69 20.78
N LEU A 41 -13.46 -9.72 19.87
CA LEU A 41 -12.64 -9.52 18.69
C LEU A 41 -12.05 -8.10 18.71
N PHE A 42 -10.74 -7.99 18.89
CA PHE A 42 -10.00 -6.73 18.82
C PHE A 42 -9.35 -6.64 17.44
N SER A 43 -9.88 -5.79 16.58
CA SER A 43 -9.35 -5.60 15.22
C SER A 43 -8.69 -4.23 15.07
N GLY A 44 -7.84 -4.07 14.06
CA GLY A 44 -7.26 -2.78 13.70
C GLY A 44 -5.77 -2.82 13.41
N PRO A 45 -5.15 -1.68 13.06
CA PRO A 45 -3.76 -1.61 12.64
C PRO A 45 -2.77 -2.14 13.68
N ARG A 46 -1.56 -2.49 13.22
CA ARG A 46 -0.49 -2.93 14.10
C ARG A 46 -0.08 -1.82 15.07
N GLY A 47 0.23 -2.19 16.32
CA GLY A 47 0.80 -1.27 17.31
C GLY A 47 -0.19 -0.31 17.97
N CYS A 48 -1.51 -0.41 17.72
CA CYS A 48 -2.55 0.43 18.33
C CYS A 48 -3.05 -0.06 19.71
N GLY A 49 -2.48 -1.16 20.26
CA GLY A 49 -2.77 -1.60 21.63
C GLY A 49 -3.68 -2.83 21.78
N LYS A 50 -4.06 -3.54 20.71
CA LYS A 50 -4.94 -4.75 20.75
C LYS A 50 -4.52 -5.79 21.78
N THR A 51 -3.31 -6.32 21.64
CA THR A 51 -2.77 -7.35 22.55
C THR A 51 -2.56 -6.83 23.97
N SER A 52 -2.23 -5.55 24.13
CA SER A 52 -2.13 -4.90 25.46
C SER A 52 -3.50 -4.83 26.11
N SER A 53 -4.54 -4.41 25.39
CA SER A 53 -5.91 -4.35 25.90
C SER A 53 -6.47 -5.73 26.21
N ALA A 54 -6.11 -6.78 25.43
CA ALA A 54 -6.46 -8.16 25.74
C ALA A 54 -5.88 -8.62 27.09
N ARG A 55 -4.60 -8.30 27.34
CA ARG A 55 -3.96 -8.58 28.65
C ARG A 55 -4.58 -7.79 29.80
N ILE A 56 -4.91 -6.51 29.57
CA ILE A 56 -5.59 -5.68 30.56
C ILE A 56 -6.96 -6.26 30.90
N MET A 57 -7.71 -6.69 29.88
CA MET A 57 -9.00 -7.34 30.09
C MET A 57 -8.86 -8.63 30.92
N ALA A 58 -7.90 -9.49 30.58
CA ALA A 58 -7.61 -10.71 31.32
C ALA A 58 -7.23 -10.42 32.79
N ARG A 59 -6.38 -9.40 33.01
CA ARG A 59 -5.98 -8.94 34.35
C ARG A 59 -7.16 -8.42 35.15
N SER A 60 -8.07 -7.66 34.52
CA SER A 60 -9.27 -7.10 35.13
C SER A 60 -10.27 -8.17 35.52
N LEU A 61 -10.43 -9.21 34.70
CA LEU A 61 -11.33 -10.34 34.94
C LEU A 61 -10.82 -11.26 36.06
N ASN A 62 -9.52 -11.55 36.08
CA ASN A 62 -8.90 -12.49 37.00
C ASN A 62 -8.28 -11.83 38.25
N CYS A 63 -8.53 -10.53 38.47
CA CYS A 63 -8.18 -9.87 39.73
C CYS A 63 -8.94 -10.49 40.89
N ALA A 64 -8.30 -10.63 42.08
CA ALA A 64 -8.96 -11.14 43.27
C ALA A 64 -10.23 -10.33 43.65
N ASN A 65 -10.22 -9.02 43.38
CA ASN A 65 -11.35 -8.11 43.58
C ASN A 65 -12.22 -7.96 42.31
N GLY A 66 -12.00 -8.82 41.29
CA GLY A 66 -12.64 -8.66 39.99
C GLY A 66 -13.91 -9.48 39.76
N PRO A 67 -14.59 -9.23 38.65
CA PRO A 67 -14.23 -8.34 37.54
C PRO A 67 -14.20 -6.85 37.93
N THR A 68 -13.14 -6.12 37.56
CA THR A 68 -12.99 -4.70 37.87
C THR A 68 -12.18 -3.97 36.81
N PRO A 69 -12.52 -2.72 36.42
CA PRO A 69 -11.67 -1.94 35.52
C PRO A 69 -10.36 -1.49 36.16
N ASN A 70 -10.28 -1.52 37.50
CA ASN A 70 -9.11 -1.11 38.29
C ASN A 70 -8.53 -2.31 39.05
N PRO A 71 -7.69 -3.14 38.39
CA PRO A 71 -7.05 -4.30 39.04
C PRO A 71 -6.22 -3.87 40.25
N CYS A 72 -6.27 -4.67 41.32
CA CYS A 72 -5.66 -4.32 42.62
C CYS A 72 -4.12 -4.21 42.58
N SER A 73 -3.44 -4.76 41.58
CA SER A 73 -1.98 -4.80 41.42
C SER A 73 -1.20 -5.59 42.49
N GLU A 74 -1.86 -6.13 43.51
CA GLU A 74 -1.26 -6.83 44.64
C GLU A 74 -1.43 -8.36 44.58
N CYS A 75 -2.58 -8.84 44.09
CA CYS A 75 -2.83 -10.28 43.97
C CYS A 75 -1.93 -10.93 42.93
N GLN A 76 -1.75 -12.25 43.02
CA GLN A 76 -0.85 -13.01 42.17
C GLN A 76 -1.22 -12.83 40.67
N SER A 77 -2.50 -12.97 40.30
CA SER A 77 -2.96 -12.77 38.92
C SER A 77 -2.62 -11.37 38.40
N CYS A 78 -2.76 -10.32 39.22
CA CYS A 78 -2.38 -8.96 38.81
C CYS A 78 -0.87 -8.79 38.59
N LYS A 79 -0.04 -9.45 39.39
CA LYS A 79 1.43 -9.44 39.27
C LYS A 79 1.87 -10.21 38.01
N ASP A 80 1.24 -11.35 37.75
CA ASP A 80 1.57 -12.20 36.61
C ASP A 80 1.17 -11.55 35.27
N LEU A 81 0.05 -10.84 35.23
CA LEU A 81 -0.52 -10.23 34.03
C LEU A 81 -0.17 -8.75 33.80
N VAL A 82 0.68 -8.18 34.66
CA VAL A 82 1.20 -6.83 34.39
C VAL A 82 1.94 -6.77 33.05
N ALA A 83 2.13 -5.60 32.48
CA ALA A 83 2.67 -5.39 31.13
C ALA A 83 3.92 -6.22 30.78
N ASN A 84 4.79 -6.46 31.76
CA ASN A 84 6.03 -7.25 31.63
C ASN A 84 6.06 -8.45 32.60
N GLY A 85 4.89 -8.87 33.09
CA GLY A 85 4.78 -10.03 33.99
C GLY A 85 5.06 -11.37 33.30
N PRO A 86 5.31 -12.43 34.09
CA PRO A 86 5.67 -13.74 33.57
C PRO A 86 4.52 -14.43 32.81
N GLY A 87 3.29 -13.94 32.93
CA GLY A 87 2.09 -14.59 32.43
C GLY A 87 1.45 -15.48 33.50
N SER A 88 0.22 -15.93 33.28
CA SER A 88 -0.56 -16.80 34.16
C SER A 88 -0.88 -18.11 33.46
N ILE A 89 -0.93 -19.21 34.21
CA ILE A 89 -1.31 -20.52 33.69
C ILE A 89 -2.77 -20.56 33.19
N ASP A 90 -3.62 -19.69 33.74
CA ASP A 90 -5.02 -19.55 33.36
C ASP A 90 -5.26 -18.53 32.25
N VAL A 91 -4.20 -17.82 31.79
CA VAL A 91 -4.28 -16.88 30.65
C VAL A 91 -3.26 -17.31 29.61
N ILE A 92 -3.76 -18.00 28.60
CA ILE A 92 -2.96 -18.60 27.54
C ILE A 92 -2.93 -17.65 26.36
N GLU A 93 -1.74 -17.12 26.06
CA GLU A 93 -1.51 -16.20 24.95
C GLU A 93 -0.83 -16.97 23.81
N LEU A 94 -1.49 -17.02 22.66
CA LEU A 94 -1.05 -17.75 21.47
C LEU A 94 -0.92 -16.77 20.30
N ASP A 95 0.21 -16.81 19.62
CA ASP A 95 0.40 -16.17 18.34
C ASP A 95 0.02 -17.17 17.22
N ALA A 96 -1.06 -16.87 16.48
CA ALA A 96 -1.53 -17.75 15.41
C ALA A 96 -0.55 -17.87 14.24
N ALA A 97 0.43 -16.96 14.14
CA ALA A 97 1.51 -17.07 13.15
C ALA A 97 2.45 -18.25 13.45
N THR A 98 2.66 -18.57 14.71
CA THR A 98 3.58 -19.62 15.16
C THR A 98 2.86 -20.89 15.62
N HIS A 99 1.61 -20.75 16.08
CA HIS A 99 0.77 -21.82 16.66
C HIS A 99 -0.59 -21.95 15.97
N GLY A 100 -0.66 -21.65 14.69
CA GLY A 100 -1.90 -21.68 13.88
C GLY A 100 -2.27 -23.06 13.31
N LEU A 101 -1.60 -24.14 13.72
CA LEU A 101 -1.85 -25.48 13.21
C LEU A 101 -3.13 -26.09 13.80
N VAL A 102 -3.69 -27.06 13.09
CA VAL A 102 -4.94 -27.75 13.50
C VAL A 102 -4.78 -28.45 14.82
N ASP A 103 -3.62 -29.04 15.07
CA ASP A 103 -3.36 -29.80 16.31
C ASP A 103 -3.24 -28.90 17.53
N ASP A 104 -2.61 -27.70 17.39
CA ASP A 104 -2.58 -26.69 18.44
C ASP A 104 -4.00 -26.23 18.82
N ALA A 105 -4.86 -26.05 17.82
CA ALA A 105 -6.25 -25.65 18.04
C ALA A 105 -7.09 -26.77 18.68
N ARG A 106 -6.84 -28.04 18.36
CA ARG A 106 -7.46 -29.20 19.01
C ARG A 106 -7.03 -29.33 20.48
N ASP A 107 -5.74 -29.19 20.75
CA ASP A 107 -5.18 -29.18 22.09
C ASP A 107 -5.78 -28.07 22.95
N LEU A 108 -5.91 -26.87 22.38
CA LEU A 108 -6.55 -25.74 23.04
C LEU A 108 -8.01 -26.04 23.35
N ARG A 109 -8.76 -26.55 22.38
CA ARG A 109 -10.16 -26.95 22.56
C ARG A 109 -10.32 -27.96 23.71
N ASP A 110 -9.49 -29.02 23.74
CA ASP A 110 -9.58 -30.07 24.75
C ASP A 110 -9.19 -29.54 26.14
N LYS A 111 -8.19 -28.68 26.21
CA LYS A 111 -7.79 -27.97 27.44
C LYS A 111 -8.83 -26.97 27.94
N ALA A 112 -9.70 -26.45 27.09
CA ALA A 112 -10.73 -25.46 27.46
C ALA A 112 -11.78 -26.01 28.41
N PHE A 113 -12.07 -27.31 28.35
CA PHE A 113 -13.05 -27.96 29.24
C PHE A 113 -12.55 -28.14 30.69
N PHE A 114 -11.25 -28.03 30.94
CA PHE A 114 -10.71 -28.11 32.30
C PHE A 114 -10.85 -26.74 33.02
N ALA A 115 -11.27 -26.79 34.27
CA ALA A 115 -11.40 -25.62 35.12
C ALA A 115 -10.06 -24.85 35.26
N PRO A 116 -10.09 -23.55 35.49
CA PRO A 116 -8.89 -22.77 35.80
C PRO A 116 -8.25 -23.26 37.13
N VAL A 117 -6.93 -23.12 37.21
CA VAL A 117 -6.15 -23.63 38.37
C VAL A 117 -6.22 -22.66 39.55
N SER A 118 -6.10 -21.36 39.30
CA SER A 118 -5.94 -20.37 40.36
C SER A 118 -6.82 -19.12 40.15
N SER A 119 -7.37 -18.95 38.98
CA SER A 119 -8.11 -17.75 38.58
C SER A 119 -9.60 -18.03 38.45
N LYS A 120 -10.42 -16.96 38.26
CA LYS A 120 -11.87 -17.07 38.04
C LYS A 120 -12.18 -17.57 36.60
N TYR A 121 -11.44 -17.08 35.65
CA TYR A 121 -11.62 -17.38 34.22
C TYR A 121 -10.37 -17.98 33.62
N LYS A 122 -10.56 -18.91 32.70
CA LYS A 122 -9.55 -19.41 31.78
C LYS A 122 -9.65 -18.63 30.48
N ILE A 123 -8.65 -17.80 30.18
CA ILE A 123 -8.71 -16.83 29.09
C ILE A 123 -7.71 -17.21 28.01
N TYR A 124 -8.20 -17.27 26.78
CA TYR A 124 -7.40 -17.55 25.60
C TYR A 124 -7.27 -16.25 24.78
N ILE A 125 -6.06 -15.72 24.68
CA ILE A 125 -5.71 -14.57 23.84
C ILE A 125 -5.06 -15.12 22.58
N ILE A 126 -5.72 -14.99 21.44
CA ILE A 126 -5.23 -15.46 20.15
C ILE A 126 -4.83 -14.23 19.34
N ASP A 127 -3.53 -13.96 19.27
CA ASP A 127 -2.98 -12.84 18.49
C ASP A 127 -2.80 -13.25 17.04
N GLU A 128 -2.88 -12.27 16.13
CA GLU A 128 -2.90 -12.40 14.67
C GLU A 128 -3.87 -13.52 14.20
N ALA A 129 -5.07 -13.54 14.80
CA ALA A 129 -6.08 -14.59 14.62
C ALA A 129 -6.47 -14.85 13.16
N HIS A 130 -6.23 -13.92 12.24
CA HIS A 130 -6.43 -14.10 10.80
C HIS A 130 -5.47 -15.13 10.18
N GLN A 131 -4.41 -15.52 10.89
CA GLN A 131 -3.46 -16.54 10.45
C GLN A 131 -3.88 -17.97 10.87
N LEU A 132 -4.97 -18.12 11.63
CA LEU A 132 -5.56 -19.43 11.88
C LEU A 132 -5.98 -20.07 10.55
N GLY A 133 -5.39 -21.21 10.22
CA GLY A 133 -5.83 -21.99 9.07
C GLY A 133 -7.30 -22.40 9.19
N PRO A 134 -8.01 -22.68 8.09
CA PRO A 134 -9.43 -23.08 8.12
C PRO A 134 -9.72 -24.27 9.03
N GLY A 135 -8.82 -25.26 9.07
CA GLY A 135 -8.93 -26.42 9.95
C GLY A 135 -8.80 -26.08 11.43
N ALA A 136 -7.85 -25.19 11.79
CA ALA A 136 -7.65 -24.73 13.17
C ALA A 136 -8.84 -23.90 13.64
N ALA A 137 -9.29 -22.97 12.80
CA ALA A 137 -10.45 -22.14 13.10
C ALA A 137 -11.72 -23.00 13.30
N ASN A 138 -11.96 -24.01 12.46
CA ASN A 138 -13.08 -24.94 12.61
C ASN A 138 -12.99 -25.79 13.89
N ALA A 139 -11.78 -26.19 14.31
CA ALA A 139 -11.59 -26.93 15.57
C ALA A 139 -12.01 -26.12 16.81
N LEU A 140 -11.86 -24.78 16.75
CA LEU A 140 -12.24 -23.87 17.83
C LEU A 140 -13.73 -23.51 17.84
N LEU A 141 -14.43 -23.63 16.69
CA LEU A 141 -15.82 -23.16 16.56
C LEU A 141 -16.72 -23.71 17.67
N LYS A 142 -16.66 -25.01 17.94
CA LYS A 142 -17.55 -25.65 18.94
C LYS A 142 -17.40 -25.03 20.33
N VAL A 143 -16.17 -24.68 20.75
CA VAL A 143 -15.90 -24.10 22.07
C VAL A 143 -16.20 -22.59 22.08
N VAL A 144 -16.09 -21.94 20.95
CA VAL A 144 -16.47 -20.51 20.82
C VAL A 144 -17.97 -20.34 20.75
N GLU A 145 -18.71 -21.32 20.19
CA GLU A 145 -20.19 -21.31 20.13
C GLU A 145 -20.82 -21.62 21.47
N GLU A 146 -20.35 -22.66 22.14
CA GLU A 146 -20.87 -23.16 23.42
C GLU A 146 -19.71 -23.27 24.44
N PRO A 147 -19.16 -22.14 24.89
CA PRO A 147 -18.02 -22.16 25.81
C PRO A 147 -18.46 -22.61 27.22
N PRO A 148 -17.59 -23.33 27.94
CA PRO A 148 -17.78 -23.54 29.37
C PRO A 148 -17.87 -22.17 30.11
N PRO A 149 -18.64 -22.07 31.22
CA PRO A 149 -18.87 -20.77 31.89
C PRO A 149 -17.63 -20.06 32.39
N HIS A 150 -16.53 -20.78 32.54
CA HIS A 150 -15.23 -20.26 32.98
C HIS A 150 -14.29 -19.90 31.83
N VAL A 151 -14.68 -20.13 30.58
CA VAL A 151 -13.80 -19.90 29.40
C VAL A 151 -14.15 -18.59 28.70
N LEU A 152 -13.11 -17.85 28.31
CA LEU A 152 -13.26 -16.60 27.59
C LEU A 152 -12.20 -16.51 26.49
N PHE A 153 -12.62 -16.08 25.29
CA PHE A 153 -11.76 -15.88 24.14
C PHE A 153 -11.56 -14.40 23.82
N ILE A 154 -10.33 -14.02 23.49
CA ILE A 154 -10.00 -12.68 22.97
C ILE A 154 -9.17 -12.88 21.69
N PHE A 155 -9.79 -12.64 20.56
CA PHE A 155 -9.13 -12.65 19.27
C PHE A 155 -8.58 -11.28 18.97
N ALA A 156 -7.30 -11.17 18.64
CA ALA A 156 -6.69 -9.93 18.15
C ALA A 156 -6.25 -10.14 16.69
N THR A 157 -6.54 -9.18 15.80
CA THR A 157 -6.22 -9.28 14.37
C THR A 157 -5.97 -7.93 13.73
N THR A 158 -5.06 -7.90 12.76
CA THR A 158 -4.90 -6.75 11.86
C THR A 158 -5.85 -6.80 10.67
N GLU A 159 -6.37 -7.99 10.32
CA GLU A 159 -7.18 -8.22 9.13
C GLU A 159 -8.49 -8.97 9.50
N PRO A 160 -9.51 -8.26 10.01
CA PRO A 160 -10.74 -8.89 10.47
C PRO A 160 -11.53 -9.61 9.36
N ASP A 161 -11.36 -9.18 8.11
CA ASP A 161 -12.06 -9.79 6.97
C ASP A 161 -11.51 -11.16 6.57
N LYS A 162 -10.25 -11.45 6.92
CA LYS A 162 -9.66 -12.77 6.73
C LYS A 162 -10.06 -13.79 7.82
N LEU A 163 -10.59 -13.32 8.96
CA LEU A 163 -11.10 -14.20 9.99
C LEU A 163 -12.42 -14.81 9.53
N ILE A 164 -12.60 -16.14 9.75
CA ILE A 164 -13.82 -16.82 9.33
C ILE A 164 -15.08 -16.16 9.91
N ALA A 165 -16.10 -16.00 9.07
CA ALA A 165 -17.33 -15.30 9.41
C ALA A 165 -18.04 -15.87 10.63
N THR A 166 -17.95 -17.19 10.84
CA THR A 166 -18.55 -17.93 11.96
C THR A 166 -17.96 -17.53 13.32
N ILE A 167 -16.66 -17.27 13.45
CA ILE A 167 -16.05 -16.74 14.68
C ILE A 167 -16.45 -15.27 14.84
N ARG A 168 -16.34 -14.48 13.75
CA ARG A 168 -16.65 -13.06 13.78
C ARG A 168 -18.07 -12.75 14.23
N SER A 169 -19.06 -13.54 13.81
CA SER A 169 -20.48 -13.35 14.18
C SER A 169 -20.78 -13.68 15.64
N ARG A 170 -19.89 -14.37 16.34
CA ARG A 170 -20.06 -14.80 17.75
C ARG A 170 -19.19 -14.03 18.73
N THR A 171 -18.48 -13.01 18.23
CA THR A 171 -17.58 -12.18 19.04
C THR A 171 -18.12 -10.75 19.17
N HIS A 172 -17.93 -10.13 20.33
CA HIS A 172 -18.09 -8.68 20.45
C HIS A 172 -16.92 -7.97 19.82
N HIS A 173 -17.16 -7.24 18.72
CA HIS A 173 -16.15 -6.61 17.89
C HIS A 173 -15.82 -5.19 18.35
N TYR A 174 -14.53 -4.94 18.59
CA TYR A 174 -13.98 -3.66 19.01
C TYR A 174 -12.88 -3.23 18.01
N PRO A 175 -13.18 -2.26 17.12
CA PRO A 175 -12.21 -1.80 16.12
C PRO A 175 -11.28 -0.72 16.70
N PHE A 176 -10.02 -1.09 16.91
CA PHE A 176 -8.95 -0.16 17.27
C PHE A 176 -8.55 0.74 16.09
N ARG A 177 -8.14 1.96 16.38
CA ARG A 177 -7.75 2.96 15.40
C ARG A 177 -6.31 3.40 15.61
N LEU A 178 -5.72 3.98 14.58
CA LEU A 178 -4.46 4.72 14.76
C LEU A 178 -4.72 5.91 15.67
N VAL A 179 -3.73 6.21 16.52
CA VAL A 179 -3.85 7.32 17.46
C VAL A 179 -3.65 8.65 16.73
N PRO A 180 -4.51 9.65 16.97
CA PRO A 180 -4.36 10.98 16.38
C PRO A 180 -2.99 11.59 16.68
N PRO A 181 -2.37 12.31 15.71
CA PRO A 181 -1.02 12.84 15.85
C PRO A 181 -0.79 13.69 17.12
N GLY A 182 -1.75 14.55 17.48
CA GLY A 182 -1.63 15.39 18.68
C GLY A 182 -1.58 14.57 19.98
N VAL A 183 -2.52 13.60 20.13
CA VAL A 183 -2.58 12.72 21.31
C VAL A 183 -1.30 11.88 21.43
N LEU A 184 -0.81 11.38 20.28
CA LEU A 184 0.44 10.61 20.25
C LEU A 184 1.63 11.48 20.63
N GLN A 185 1.71 12.71 20.13
CA GLN A 185 2.79 13.66 20.47
C GLN A 185 2.81 14.01 21.96
N ASP A 186 1.66 14.29 22.57
CA ASP A 186 1.53 14.58 24.00
C ASP A 186 1.99 13.39 24.84
N HIS A 187 1.63 12.17 24.44
CA HIS A 187 2.10 10.95 25.10
C HIS A 187 3.62 10.79 25.01
N LEU A 188 4.20 11.01 23.82
CA LEU A 188 5.65 10.92 23.63
C LEU A 188 6.40 11.98 24.44
N GLN A 189 5.84 13.19 24.56
CA GLN A 189 6.40 14.23 25.43
C GLN A 189 6.42 13.77 26.87
N GLY A 190 5.32 13.22 27.39
CA GLY A 190 5.28 12.66 28.75
C GLY A 190 6.31 11.54 28.97
N VAL A 191 6.57 10.72 27.95
CA VAL A 191 7.62 9.69 28.01
C VAL A 191 9.01 10.32 28.08
N CYS A 192 9.30 11.36 27.26
CA CYS A 192 10.58 12.07 27.30
C CYS A 192 10.84 12.72 28.69
N ASP A 193 9.79 13.32 29.24
CA ASP A 193 9.86 13.95 30.58
C ASP A 193 10.14 12.90 31.67
N ALA A 194 9.49 11.72 31.57
CA ALA A 194 9.72 10.61 32.50
C ALA A 194 11.12 9.98 32.37
N GLU A 195 11.71 9.99 31.17
CA GLU A 195 13.08 9.54 30.92
C GLU A 195 14.12 10.63 31.25
N GLY A 196 13.69 11.87 31.52
CA GLY A 196 14.57 13.01 31.84
C GLY A 196 15.42 13.48 30.67
N VAL A 197 15.01 13.21 29.42
CA VAL A 197 15.74 13.58 28.20
C VAL A 197 15.07 14.77 27.53
N LYS A 198 15.87 15.81 27.27
CA LYS A 198 15.41 16.98 26.52
C LYS A 198 15.33 16.65 25.03
N VAL A 199 14.23 17.05 24.41
CA VAL A 199 13.98 16.85 23.00
C VAL A 199 13.71 18.21 22.34
N GLU A 200 14.43 18.50 21.27
CA GLU A 200 14.30 19.76 20.54
C GLU A 200 12.93 19.87 19.85
N LYS A 201 12.46 21.11 19.72
CA LYS A 201 11.20 21.40 19.01
C LYS A 201 11.25 20.87 17.57
N GLY A 202 10.22 20.11 17.16
CA GLY A 202 10.16 19.50 15.84
C GLY A 202 10.53 18.01 15.79
N VAL A 203 11.27 17.48 16.75
CA VAL A 203 11.65 16.05 16.80
C VAL A 203 10.44 15.14 17.00
N LEU A 204 9.55 15.44 17.94
CA LEU A 204 8.36 14.60 18.20
C LEU A 204 7.42 14.53 17.00
N PRO A 205 7.13 15.62 16.26
CA PRO A 205 6.41 15.53 14.99
C PRO A 205 7.05 14.58 13.98
N LEU A 206 8.40 14.52 13.89
CA LEU A 206 9.09 13.54 13.01
C LEU A 206 8.83 12.11 13.47
N VAL A 207 8.89 11.83 14.79
CA VAL A 207 8.59 10.51 15.35
C VAL A 207 7.14 10.11 15.07
N VAL A 208 6.19 11.02 15.27
CA VAL A 208 4.77 10.80 14.98
C VAL A 208 4.55 10.47 13.49
N ARG A 209 5.22 11.23 12.61
CA ARG A 209 5.18 11.00 11.15
C ARG A 209 5.78 9.64 10.78
N ALA A 210 6.93 9.27 11.35
CA ALA A 210 7.60 7.99 11.10
C ALA A 210 6.76 6.79 11.54
N SER A 211 5.97 6.95 12.62
CA SER A 211 5.17 5.87 13.22
C SER A 211 3.79 5.71 12.61
N GLY A 212 3.31 6.67 11.82
CA GLY A 212 1.99 6.63 11.17
C GLY A 212 0.82 6.44 12.13
N GLY A 213 0.94 6.88 13.40
CA GLY A 213 -0.11 6.75 14.43
C GLY A 213 -0.05 5.44 15.25
N SER A 214 0.96 4.58 15.03
CA SER A 214 1.22 3.39 15.83
C SER A 214 2.00 3.76 17.10
N VAL A 215 1.40 3.54 18.26
CA VAL A 215 2.05 3.84 19.56
C VAL A 215 3.31 3.00 19.77
N ARG A 216 3.26 1.71 19.42
CA ARG A 216 4.40 0.79 19.55
C ARG A 216 5.58 1.23 18.70
N ASP A 217 5.30 1.60 17.44
CA ASP A 217 6.36 2.00 16.52
C ASP A 217 6.91 3.39 16.90
N ALA A 218 6.04 4.31 17.37
CA ALA A 218 6.46 5.60 17.90
C ALA A 218 7.41 5.46 19.11
N LEU A 219 7.09 4.61 20.07
CA LEU A 219 7.95 4.33 21.21
C LEU A 219 9.25 3.60 20.82
N SER A 220 9.21 2.76 19.78
CA SER A 220 10.41 2.10 19.24
C SER A 220 11.35 3.12 18.60
N VAL A 221 10.80 3.98 17.73
CA VAL A 221 11.52 5.08 17.07
C VAL A 221 12.08 6.06 18.10
N LEU A 222 11.25 6.49 19.07
CA LEU A 222 11.71 7.36 20.16
C LEU A 222 12.84 6.71 20.95
N GLY A 223 12.73 5.42 21.26
CA GLY A 223 13.76 4.67 21.96
C GLY A 223 15.10 4.65 21.23
N GLN A 224 15.10 4.56 19.92
CA GLN A 224 16.32 4.67 19.09
C GLN A 224 16.93 6.08 19.20
N LEU A 225 16.11 7.12 19.11
CA LEU A 225 16.56 8.51 19.24
C LEU A 225 17.15 8.79 20.63
N LEU A 226 16.46 8.33 21.68
CA LEU A 226 16.94 8.52 23.07
C LEU A 226 18.24 7.74 23.35
N ALA A 227 18.41 6.57 22.75
CA ALA A 227 19.66 5.80 22.87
C ALA A 227 20.84 6.50 22.17
N GLY A 228 20.58 7.25 21.10
CA GLY A 228 21.57 8.08 20.40
C GLY A 228 21.77 9.48 21.00
N ALA A 229 20.98 9.86 22.01
CA ALA A 229 21.02 11.19 22.59
C ALA A 229 22.33 11.43 23.34
N GLY A 230 23.00 12.54 23.02
CA GLY A 230 24.15 13.02 23.77
C GLY A 230 23.75 13.75 25.04
N LYS A 231 24.73 14.40 25.72
CA LYS A 231 24.47 15.21 26.92
C LYS A 231 23.48 16.37 26.69
N VAL A 232 23.34 16.84 25.48
CA VAL A 232 22.46 17.96 25.09
C VAL A 232 20.99 17.50 24.87
N GLY A 233 20.76 16.21 24.74
CA GLY A 233 19.46 15.64 24.39
C GLY A 233 19.37 15.26 22.89
N VAL A 234 18.15 15.12 22.38
CA VAL A 234 17.89 14.79 20.95
C VAL A 234 17.67 16.09 20.18
N THR A 235 18.57 16.39 19.25
CA THR A 235 18.43 17.52 18.34
C THR A 235 17.63 17.14 17.09
N TYR A 236 17.06 18.13 16.42
CA TYR A 236 16.31 17.92 15.18
C TYR A 236 17.18 17.29 14.09
N GLU A 237 18.42 17.73 13.95
CA GLU A 237 19.37 17.21 12.97
C GLU A 237 19.69 15.72 13.19
N ILE A 238 19.96 15.31 14.43
CA ILE A 238 20.17 13.89 14.78
C ILE A 238 18.91 13.07 14.45
N ALA A 239 17.73 13.60 14.74
CA ALA A 239 16.47 12.91 14.45
C ALA A 239 16.26 12.71 12.95
N VAL A 240 16.51 13.72 12.12
CA VAL A 240 16.43 13.64 10.65
C VAL A 240 17.38 12.58 10.12
N GLN A 241 18.64 12.60 10.56
CA GLN A 241 19.66 11.65 10.12
C GLN A 241 19.34 10.20 10.53
N LEU A 242 18.99 9.97 11.80
CA LEU A 242 18.71 8.60 12.30
C LEU A 242 17.43 8.01 11.70
N LEU A 243 16.44 8.84 11.41
CA LEU A 243 15.16 8.39 10.82
C LEU A 243 15.21 8.33 9.30
N GLY A 244 16.30 8.80 8.69
CA GLY A 244 16.46 8.82 7.24
C GLY A 244 15.48 9.75 6.52
N PHE A 245 14.95 10.77 7.23
CA PHE A 245 14.14 11.80 6.57
C PHE A 245 15.02 12.67 5.70
N THR A 246 14.45 13.14 4.60
CA THR A 246 15.11 14.15 3.78
C THR A 246 15.15 15.48 4.50
N ASP A 247 16.30 16.16 4.45
CA ASP A 247 16.42 17.52 4.95
C ASP A 247 15.38 18.43 4.27
N GLY A 248 14.70 19.24 5.07
CA GLY A 248 13.69 20.18 4.60
C GLY A 248 14.22 21.14 3.53
N ALA A 249 15.50 21.53 3.63
CA ALA A 249 16.15 22.39 2.65
C ALA A 249 16.28 21.73 1.26
N LEU A 250 16.63 20.42 1.21
CA LEU A 250 16.69 19.68 -0.05
C LEU A 250 15.31 19.53 -0.71
N LEU A 251 14.27 19.35 0.12
CA LEU A 251 12.90 19.29 -0.40
C LEU A 251 12.44 20.67 -0.93
N ASP A 252 12.75 21.75 -0.22
CA ASP A 252 12.45 23.11 -0.66
C ASP A 252 13.18 23.44 -1.96
N ASP A 253 14.47 23.12 -2.07
CA ASP A 253 15.27 23.29 -3.31
C ASP A 253 14.64 22.50 -4.48
N ALA A 254 14.20 21.26 -4.23
CA ALA A 254 13.55 20.45 -5.27
C ALA A 254 12.21 21.03 -5.73
N ILE A 255 11.37 21.49 -4.79
CA ILE A 255 10.08 22.14 -5.12
C ILE A 255 10.31 23.44 -5.88
N ASP A 256 11.28 24.26 -5.46
CA ASP A 256 11.60 25.51 -6.13
C ASP A 256 12.14 25.28 -7.54
N ALA A 257 12.97 24.24 -7.75
CA ALA A 257 13.43 23.83 -9.08
C ALA A 257 12.28 23.32 -9.97
N ILE A 258 11.33 22.54 -9.41
CA ILE A 258 10.12 22.10 -10.11
C ILE A 258 9.26 23.29 -10.51
N ALA A 259 9.04 24.24 -9.59
CA ALA A 259 8.28 25.47 -9.85
C ALA A 259 8.92 26.32 -10.94
N ALA A 260 10.25 26.45 -10.94
CA ALA A 260 11.03 27.15 -11.96
C ALA A 260 11.17 26.36 -13.28
N ARG A 261 10.82 25.07 -13.29
CA ARG A 261 11.06 24.12 -14.40
C ARG A 261 12.53 23.99 -14.78
N ASP A 262 13.40 24.12 -13.81
CA ASP A 262 14.83 23.93 -13.99
C ASP A 262 15.22 22.48 -13.69
N LEU A 263 15.23 21.65 -14.73
CA LEU A 263 15.66 20.25 -14.62
C LEU A 263 17.12 20.14 -14.17
N GLY A 264 17.98 21.09 -14.60
CA GLY A 264 19.38 21.06 -14.22
C GLY A 264 19.60 21.30 -12.72
N ALA A 265 18.89 22.27 -12.14
CA ALA A 265 18.91 22.50 -10.68
C ALA A 265 18.34 21.29 -9.91
N LEU A 266 17.24 20.71 -10.42
CA LEU A 266 16.60 19.55 -9.80
C LEU A 266 17.51 18.30 -9.79
N LEU A 267 18.18 18.00 -10.90
CA LEU A 267 19.15 16.90 -10.98
C LEU A 267 20.35 17.13 -10.05
N LYS A 268 20.86 18.37 -9.94
CA LYS A 268 21.89 18.73 -8.96
C LYS A 268 21.44 18.51 -7.51
N THR A 269 20.17 18.76 -7.20
CA THR A 269 19.61 18.47 -5.87
C THR A 269 19.56 16.97 -5.61
N ILE A 270 19.23 16.15 -6.62
CA ILE A 270 19.29 14.69 -6.53
C ILE A 270 20.74 14.21 -6.34
N ASP A 271 21.71 14.76 -7.04
CA ASP A 271 23.13 14.42 -6.84
C ASP A 271 23.57 14.70 -5.40
N ARG A 272 23.24 15.90 -4.86
CA ARG A 272 23.52 16.22 -3.45
C ARG A 272 22.82 15.26 -2.48
N LEU A 273 21.59 14.85 -2.77
CA LEU A 273 20.85 13.85 -1.99
C LEU A 273 21.61 12.53 -1.91
N ILE A 274 22.11 12.05 -3.06
CA ILE A 274 22.85 10.78 -3.14
C ILE A 274 24.21 10.88 -2.46
N GLU A 275 24.94 11.99 -2.67
CA GLU A 275 26.24 12.23 -2.04
C GLU A 275 26.12 12.32 -0.51
N SER A 276 25.01 12.84 0.02
CA SER A 276 24.72 12.85 1.47
C SER A 276 24.22 11.50 2.01
N GLY A 277 24.12 10.47 1.18
CA GLY A 277 23.75 9.10 1.60
C GLY A 277 22.25 8.88 1.85
N HIS A 278 21.40 9.79 1.41
CA HIS A 278 19.94 9.61 1.55
C HIS A 278 19.38 8.60 0.55
N ASP A 279 18.34 7.86 0.97
CA ASP A 279 17.65 6.91 0.11
C ASP A 279 16.75 7.64 -0.92
N PRO A 280 16.94 7.42 -2.24
CA PRO A 280 16.12 8.01 -3.31
C PRO A 280 14.63 7.71 -3.17
N ARG A 281 14.27 6.52 -2.70
CA ARG A 281 12.87 6.14 -2.49
C ARG A 281 12.24 6.92 -1.34
N ARG A 282 13.00 7.10 -0.25
CA ARG A 282 12.55 7.91 0.89
C ARG A 282 12.36 9.37 0.47
N PHE A 283 13.29 9.92 -0.30
CA PHE A 283 13.13 11.26 -0.88
C PHE A 283 11.86 11.38 -1.72
N ALA A 284 11.57 10.41 -2.58
CA ALA A 284 10.34 10.43 -3.39
C ALA A 284 9.07 10.39 -2.51
N GLN A 285 9.09 9.65 -1.38
CA GLN A 285 8.00 9.65 -0.40
C GLN A 285 7.81 11.02 0.26
N ASP A 286 8.91 11.61 0.73
CA ASP A 286 8.89 12.94 1.37
C ASP A 286 8.48 14.03 0.37
N LEU A 287 8.90 13.91 -0.89
CA LEU A 287 8.48 14.80 -1.98
C LEU A 287 6.96 14.67 -2.26
N LEU A 288 6.43 13.45 -2.28
CA LEU A 288 4.99 13.22 -2.45
C LEU A 288 4.18 13.85 -1.31
N GLU A 289 4.63 13.68 -0.06
CA GLU A 289 3.98 14.31 1.09
C GLU A 289 4.03 15.83 1.01
N ARG A 290 5.17 16.41 0.60
CA ARG A 290 5.31 17.85 0.41
C ARG A 290 4.37 18.36 -0.70
N LEU A 291 4.28 17.66 -1.83
CA LEU A 291 3.35 18.00 -2.92
C LEU A 291 1.89 17.95 -2.46
N ARG A 292 1.49 16.93 -1.67
CA ARG A 292 0.16 16.87 -1.04
C ARG A 292 -0.09 18.09 -0.17
N ASP A 293 0.86 18.45 0.69
CA ASP A 293 0.72 19.58 1.60
C ASP A 293 0.63 20.91 0.84
N LEU A 294 1.33 21.05 -0.30
CA LEU A 294 1.21 22.19 -1.20
C LEU A 294 -0.16 22.24 -1.91
N VAL A 295 -0.72 21.09 -2.30
CA VAL A 295 -2.11 21.03 -2.83
C VAL A 295 -3.10 21.51 -1.78
N ILE A 296 -2.93 21.10 -0.51
CA ILE A 296 -3.77 21.59 0.59
C ILE A 296 -3.59 23.10 0.79
N ALA A 297 -2.35 23.59 0.73
CA ALA A 297 -2.04 25.02 0.87
C ALA A 297 -2.61 25.87 -0.28
N ASP A 298 -2.76 25.31 -1.49
CA ASP A 298 -3.40 25.95 -2.65
C ASP A 298 -4.93 26.00 -2.50
N ALA A 299 -5.52 24.96 -1.91
CA ALA A 299 -6.96 24.81 -1.80
C ALA A 299 -7.57 25.50 -0.55
N VAL A 300 -6.75 25.84 0.46
CA VAL A 300 -7.22 26.36 1.75
C VAL A 300 -6.62 27.73 2.04
N ASP A 301 -7.43 28.76 1.89
CA ASP A 301 -7.03 30.15 2.17
C ASP A 301 -6.90 30.41 3.68
N ASP A 302 -7.96 30.11 4.44
CA ASP A 302 -8.02 30.31 5.89
C ASP A 302 -8.02 28.97 6.64
N GLY A 303 -7.25 28.89 7.74
CA GLY A 303 -7.23 27.70 8.58
C GLY A 303 -6.20 26.64 8.18
N LEU A 304 -5.27 26.94 7.29
CA LEU A 304 -4.18 26.03 6.90
C LEU A 304 -3.44 25.44 8.11
N LYS A 305 -3.20 26.25 9.15
CA LYS A 305 -2.60 25.82 10.42
C LYS A 305 -3.45 24.80 11.18
N MET A 306 -4.77 24.80 10.98
CA MET A 306 -5.64 23.78 11.60
C MET A 306 -5.50 22.42 10.94
N ILE A 307 -5.16 22.38 9.65
CA ILE A 307 -4.98 21.16 8.87
C ILE A 307 -3.52 20.69 8.99
N LEU A 308 -2.57 21.58 8.73
CA LEU A 308 -1.13 21.32 8.76
C LEU A 308 -0.52 21.75 10.11
N ARG A 309 -1.04 21.19 11.21
CA ARG A 309 -0.71 21.58 12.59
C ARG A 309 0.77 21.39 12.98
N ASN A 310 1.48 20.53 12.24
CA ASN A 310 2.84 20.11 12.56
C ASN A 310 3.91 21.05 11.99
N TYR A 311 3.53 22.07 11.22
CA TYR A 311 4.45 23.02 10.61
C TYR A 311 4.49 24.36 11.36
N PRO A 312 5.70 24.96 11.52
CA PRO A 312 5.84 26.34 11.99
C PRO A 312 5.22 27.34 11.02
N ASP A 313 4.88 28.54 11.51
CA ASP A 313 4.20 29.56 10.70
C ASP A 313 5.04 30.02 9.49
N ASP A 314 6.35 30.18 9.67
CA ASP A 314 7.30 30.56 8.61
C ASP A 314 7.36 29.51 7.48
N GLN A 315 7.24 28.24 7.83
CA GLN A 315 7.21 27.16 6.84
C GLN A 315 5.86 27.10 6.10
N LEU A 316 4.75 27.37 6.79
CA LEU A 316 3.44 27.48 6.15
C LEU A 316 3.37 28.65 5.16
N GLU A 317 3.97 29.80 5.49
CA GLU A 317 4.08 30.93 4.57
C GLU A 317 4.92 30.58 3.33
N ARG A 318 6.05 29.88 3.51
CA ARG A 318 6.87 29.40 2.39
C ARG A 318 6.08 28.43 1.50
N MET A 319 5.36 27.49 2.09
CA MET A 319 4.54 26.53 1.35
C MET A 319 3.43 27.22 0.55
N ARG A 320 2.80 28.27 1.10
CA ARG A 320 1.83 29.10 0.34
C ARG A 320 2.49 29.78 -0.86
N ALA A 321 3.67 30.35 -0.67
CA ALA A 321 4.40 30.98 -1.78
C ALA A 321 4.82 29.96 -2.86
N GLN A 322 5.20 28.75 -2.46
CA GLN A 322 5.54 27.65 -3.39
C GLN A 322 4.29 27.17 -4.15
N SER A 323 3.15 26.98 -3.46
CA SER A 323 1.91 26.53 -4.07
C SER A 323 1.38 27.55 -5.08
N ALA A 324 1.39 28.84 -4.72
CA ALA A 324 0.98 29.91 -5.61
C ALA A 324 1.81 29.99 -6.90
N ARG A 325 3.12 29.65 -6.84
CA ARG A 325 3.99 29.62 -8.03
C ARG A 325 3.71 28.41 -8.93
N MET A 326 3.39 27.26 -8.36
CA MET A 326 3.17 26.03 -9.12
C MET A 326 1.74 25.91 -9.68
N GLY A 327 0.75 26.21 -8.85
CA GLY A 327 -0.67 26.07 -9.15
C GLY A 327 -1.21 24.65 -8.97
N GLY A 328 -2.49 24.56 -8.61
CA GLY A 328 -3.15 23.32 -8.21
C GLY A 328 -3.07 22.20 -9.24
N ALA A 329 -3.28 22.50 -10.52
CA ALA A 329 -3.20 21.50 -11.58
C ALA A 329 -1.78 20.93 -11.75
N ASN A 330 -0.72 21.78 -11.69
CA ASN A 330 0.65 21.27 -11.76
C ASN A 330 1.06 20.49 -10.50
N LEU A 331 0.62 20.94 -9.33
CA LEU A 331 0.85 20.24 -8.07
C LEU A 331 0.21 18.85 -8.08
N SER A 332 -1.06 18.76 -8.48
CA SER A 332 -1.80 17.49 -8.57
C SER A 332 -1.16 16.54 -9.57
N ARG A 333 -0.76 17.05 -10.75
CA ARG A 333 -0.04 16.26 -11.76
C ARG A 333 1.31 15.77 -11.24
N ALA A 334 2.10 16.64 -10.61
CA ALA A 334 3.40 16.25 -10.05
C ALA A 334 3.23 15.17 -8.99
N ALA A 335 2.25 15.30 -8.09
CA ALA A 335 1.93 14.30 -7.08
C ALA A 335 1.55 12.95 -7.69
N ALA A 336 0.72 12.94 -8.75
CA ALA A 336 0.34 11.72 -9.45
C ALA A 336 1.56 11.00 -10.08
N ILE A 337 2.47 11.75 -10.72
CA ILE A 337 3.69 11.20 -11.31
C ILE A 337 4.60 10.59 -10.25
N VAL A 338 4.78 11.27 -9.11
CA VAL A 338 5.61 10.74 -8.00
C VAL A 338 4.97 9.50 -7.37
N ALA A 339 3.65 9.50 -7.17
CA ALA A 339 2.91 8.36 -6.61
C ALA A 339 3.04 7.10 -7.50
N GLU A 340 2.90 7.27 -8.81
CA GLU A 340 3.13 6.21 -9.81
C GLU A 340 4.58 5.69 -9.76
N GLY A 341 5.55 6.61 -9.75
CA GLY A 341 6.97 6.29 -9.71
C GLY A 341 7.38 5.54 -8.43
N LEU A 342 6.78 5.87 -7.29
CA LEU A 342 7.02 5.14 -6.03
C LEU A 342 6.62 3.66 -6.12
N ASN A 343 5.58 3.32 -6.88
CA ASN A 343 5.22 1.93 -7.12
C ASN A 343 6.29 1.22 -7.97
N GLN A 344 6.85 1.89 -8.97
CA GLN A 344 7.93 1.37 -9.82
C GLN A 344 9.24 1.20 -9.05
N MET A 345 9.47 1.97 -7.98
CA MET A 345 10.65 1.83 -7.11
C MET A 345 10.60 0.59 -6.20
N ARG A 346 9.46 -0.12 -6.09
CA ARG A 346 9.36 -1.32 -5.26
C ARG A 346 10.15 -2.46 -5.87
N GLY A 347 11.23 -2.89 -5.18
CA GLY A 347 12.09 -3.97 -5.64
C GLY A 347 13.02 -3.61 -6.81
N ALA A 348 13.11 -2.34 -7.19
CA ALA A 348 13.99 -1.89 -8.25
C ALA A 348 15.47 -1.94 -7.83
N THR A 349 16.33 -2.41 -8.73
CA THR A 349 17.79 -2.46 -8.53
C THR A 349 18.47 -1.09 -8.66
N ALA A 350 17.82 -0.12 -9.31
CA ALA A 350 18.35 1.22 -9.55
C ALA A 350 17.34 2.33 -9.16
N PRO A 351 17.05 2.55 -7.88
CA PRO A 351 16.07 3.55 -7.45
C PRO A 351 16.46 5.00 -7.81
N ARG A 352 17.75 5.32 -7.90
CA ARG A 352 18.25 6.61 -8.37
C ARG A 352 17.78 6.92 -9.80
N LEU A 353 17.96 5.98 -10.73
CA LEU A 353 17.56 6.14 -12.14
C LEU A 353 16.05 6.42 -12.25
N ILE A 354 15.25 5.69 -11.48
CA ILE A 354 13.80 5.88 -11.48
C ILE A 354 13.45 7.28 -10.95
N LEU A 355 14.13 7.75 -9.89
CA LEU A 355 13.92 9.10 -9.36
C LEU A 355 14.25 10.17 -10.41
N GLU A 356 15.38 10.05 -11.11
CA GLU A 356 15.77 10.98 -12.18
C GLU A 356 14.74 11.00 -13.32
N LEU A 357 14.15 9.85 -13.67
CA LEU A 357 13.08 9.78 -14.66
C LEU A 357 11.77 10.42 -14.16
N ILE A 358 11.39 10.19 -12.90
CA ILE A 358 10.20 10.80 -12.29
C ILE A 358 10.30 12.32 -12.34
N VAL A 359 11.40 12.89 -11.86
CA VAL A 359 11.57 14.35 -11.81
C VAL A 359 11.68 14.96 -13.22
N SER A 360 12.27 14.24 -14.17
CA SER A 360 12.29 14.65 -15.57
C SER A 360 10.88 14.72 -16.16
N ARG A 361 10.03 13.75 -15.89
CA ARG A 361 8.60 13.74 -16.31
C ARG A 361 7.80 14.89 -15.68
N ILE A 362 8.11 15.27 -14.44
CA ILE A 362 7.43 16.39 -13.77
C ILE A 362 7.75 17.70 -14.51
N VAL A 363 9.02 17.92 -14.85
CA VAL A 363 9.51 19.18 -15.44
C VAL A 363 9.20 19.29 -16.94
N ILE A 364 9.36 18.18 -17.68
CA ILE A 364 9.15 18.11 -19.13
C ILE A 364 7.66 17.91 -19.43
N THR A 365 6.90 18.99 -19.53
CA THR A 365 5.45 18.95 -19.82
C THR A 365 5.09 18.73 -21.29
N GLY A 366 6.08 18.71 -22.18
CA GLY A 366 5.85 18.65 -23.65
C GLY A 366 5.49 17.28 -24.21
N GLY A 367 5.71 16.19 -23.44
CA GLY A 367 5.45 14.81 -23.87
C GLY A 367 4.19 14.19 -23.27
N ASP A 368 3.49 14.88 -22.40
CA ASP A 368 2.33 14.35 -21.70
C ASP A 368 1.06 14.70 -22.52
N GLY A 369 0.63 13.75 -23.36
CA GLY A 369 -0.60 13.85 -24.16
C GLY A 369 -1.89 13.66 -23.35
N SER A 370 -1.80 13.63 -22.01
CA SER A 370 -2.95 13.49 -21.13
C SER A 370 -3.78 14.77 -21.02
N ASP A 371 -5.08 14.63 -20.75
CA ASP A 371 -5.99 15.76 -20.49
C ASP A 371 -5.48 16.64 -19.33
N GLN A 372 -4.85 16.04 -18.32
CA GLN A 372 -4.25 16.76 -17.19
C GLN A 372 -3.07 17.65 -17.61
N GLY A 373 -2.24 17.18 -18.54
CA GLY A 373 -1.16 17.98 -19.12
C GLY A 373 -1.65 19.18 -19.94
N ALA A 374 -2.80 19.04 -20.61
CA ALA A 374 -3.44 20.12 -21.34
C ALA A 374 -4.03 21.19 -20.39
N VAL A 375 -4.75 20.77 -19.34
CA VAL A 375 -5.31 21.67 -18.31
C VAL A 375 -4.20 22.45 -17.60
N ALA A 376 -3.12 21.79 -17.20
CA ALA A 376 -1.97 22.44 -16.56
C ALA A 376 -1.29 23.48 -17.47
N ARG A 377 -1.31 23.30 -18.80
CA ARG A 377 -0.81 24.29 -19.76
C ARG A 377 -1.74 25.49 -19.90
N ILE A 378 -3.06 25.27 -19.93
CA ILE A 378 -4.08 26.32 -20.01
C ILE A 378 -4.01 27.20 -18.76
N GLU A 379 -4.07 26.63 -17.57
CA GLU A 379 -3.99 27.34 -16.30
C GLU A 379 -2.73 28.19 -16.17
N ARG A 380 -1.61 27.68 -16.71
CA ARG A 380 -0.36 28.43 -16.75
C ARG A 380 -0.43 29.64 -17.69
N LEU A 381 -1.02 29.49 -18.88
CA LEU A 381 -1.17 30.62 -19.83
C LEU A 381 -2.08 31.68 -19.22
N GLU A 382 -3.14 31.29 -18.54
CA GLU A 382 -4.03 32.23 -17.84
C GLU A 382 -3.31 33.00 -16.74
N ARG A 383 -2.45 32.32 -15.94
CA ARG A 383 -1.61 33.00 -14.93
C ARG A 383 -0.57 33.92 -15.52
N GLN A 384 0.06 33.58 -16.65
CA GLN A 384 0.99 34.47 -17.34
C GLN A 384 0.29 35.72 -17.90
N LEU A 385 -0.97 35.60 -18.30
CA LEU A 385 -1.78 36.70 -18.76
C LEU A 385 -2.29 37.61 -17.62
N SER A 386 -2.50 37.03 -16.42
CA SER A 386 -2.95 37.78 -15.24
C SER A 386 -1.82 38.44 -14.44
N MET A 387 -0.56 38.11 -14.68
CA MET A 387 0.59 38.80 -14.11
C MET A 387 0.87 40.04 -14.96
N GLU A 388 0.63 41.24 -14.40
CA GLU A 388 1.08 42.50 -15.00
C GLU A 388 2.60 42.47 -15.26
N PRO A 389 3.08 42.97 -16.42
CA PRO A 389 4.50 42.92 -16.73
C PRO A 389 5.27 43.89 -15.81
N MET A 390 6.10 43.36 -14.93
CA MET A 390 7.11 44.15 -14.24
C MET A 390 8.03 44.78 -15.27
N PRO A 391 8.34 46.10 -15.15
CA PRO A 391 9.18 46.77 -16.11
C PRO A 391 10.61 46.24 -16.07
N THR A 392 10.97 45.47 -17.08
CA THR A 392 12.34 45.02 -17.32
C THR A 392 13.19 46.22 -17.72
N LYS A 393 14.13 46.62 -16.85
CA LYS A 393 15.23 47.52 -17.21
C LYS A 393 16.09 46.85 -18.28
N SER A 394 15.99 47.35 -19.50
CA SER A 394 16.84 46.96 -20.62
C SER A 394 18.31 47.36 -20.37
N PRO A 395 19.30 46.53 -20.66
CA PRO A 395 20.70 46.95 -20.70
C PRO A 395 20.97 47.75 -22.02
N PRO A 396 21.92 48.66 -22.02
CA PRO A 396 22.13 49.59 -23.13
C PRO A 396 22.73 48.93 -24.37
N THR A 397 22.11 49.23 -25.50
CA THR A 397 22.50 48.86 -26.85
C THR A 397 23.81 49.56 -27.25
N LYS A 398 24.80 48.85 -27.80
CA LYS A 398 25.88 49.38 -28.60
C LYS A 398 25.58 49.18 -30.09
N PRO A 399 25.98 50.12 -30.96
CA PRO A 399 25.40 50.26 -32.28
C PRO A 399 25.97 49.34 -33.36
N ALA A 400 25.09 49.06 -34.31
CA ALA A 400 25.27 48.22 -35.47
C ALA A 400 26.23 48.84 -36.51
N LYS A 401 26.92 48.01 -37.28
CA LYS A 401 27.53 48.35 -38.57
C LYS A 401 26.69 47.72 -39.69
N GLU A 402 26.47 48.58 -40.68
CA GLU A 402 25.69 48.39 -41.90
C GLU A 402 26.31 47.42 -42.90
N VAL A 403 25.44 46.64 -43.57
CA VAL A 403 25.12 46.46 -45.03
C VAL A 403 26.07 45.56 -45.84
N PRO A 404 25.67 44.88 -46.96
CA PRO A 404 24.66 45.26 -47.96
C PRO A 404 23.69 44.16 -48.45
N LYS A 405 22.65 44.72 -49.13
CA LYS A 405 21.62 44.07 -49.94
C LYS A 405 22.16 43.24 -51.12
N ALA A 406 21.48 42.17 -51.41
CA ALA A 406 21.24 41.75 -52.80
C ALA A 406 19.86 41.08 -52.93
N ALA A 407 19.21 41.41 -54.01
CA ALA A 407 17.79 41.24 -54.32
C ALA A 407 17.51 39.92 -55.08
N PRO A 408 16.30 39.74 -55.65
CA PRO A 408 15.42 38.58 -55.34
C PRO A 408 15.23 37.65 -56.56
N VAL A 409 14.79 36.41 -56.32
CA VAL A 409 14.25 35.57 -57.41
C VAL A 409 13.07 34.73 -56.93
N LYS A 410 11.92 35.14 -57.42
CA LYS A 410 10.75 34.45 -57.98
C LYS A 410 10.09 33.28 -57.26
N GLU A 411 8.79 33.58 -57.01
CA GLU A 411 7.61 32.69 -56.95
C GLU A 411 7.64 31.50 -57.91
N VAL A 412 7.17 30.34 -57.41
CA VAL A 412 6.26 29.50 -58.17
C VAL A 412 5.15 29.02 -57.23
N LYS A 413 3.92 29.35 -57.61
CA LYS A 413 2.65 28.84 -57.11
C LYS A 413 2.47 27.41 -57.58
N GLU A 414 1.86 26.59 -56.75
CA GLU A 414 0.64 25.84 -57.15
C GLU A 414 -0.01 25.10 -55.98
N LYS A 415 -1.25 25.36 -55.80
CA LYS A 415 -2.31 24.58 -55.15
C LYS A 415 -2.98 23.75 -56.27
N PRO A 416 -3.79 22.69 -56.03
CA PRO A 416 -4.72 22.46 -54.94
C PRO A 416 -4.87 20.96 -54.51
N ALA A 417 -5.61 20.74 -53.42
CA ALA A 417 -6.19 19.47 -53.01
C ALA A 417 -7.26 18.96 -54.03
N PRO A 418 -7.62 17.66 -54.03
CA PRO A 418 -8.81 17.32 -53.27
C PRO A 418 -8.83 15.95 -52.56
N THR A 419 -9.65 15.92 -51.53
CA THR A 419 -10.40 14.84 -50.90
C THR A 419 -10.64 13.57 -51.72
N SER A 420 -10.34 12.40 -51.15
CA SER A 420 -11.23 11.23 -51.31
C SER A 420 -11.02 10.20 -50.18
N SER A 421 -12.11 9.89 -49.54
CA SER A 421 -12.35 8.76 -48.68
C SER A 421 -12.00 7.42 -49.35
N GLN A 422 -11.21 6.58 -48.72
CA GLN A 422 -11.22 5.15 -49.05
C GLN A 422 -11.26 4.30 -47.77
N ARG A 423 -12.27 3.44 -47.72
CA ARG A 423 -12.43 2.29 -46.83
C ARG A 423 -11.20 1.37 -46.91
N PRO A 424 -10.84 0.67 -45.84
CA PRO A 424 -9.74 -0.27 -45.88
C PRO A 424 -10.16 -1.52 -46.68
N SER A 425 -9.39 -1.80 -47.72
CA SER A 425 -9.39 -3.04 -48.45
C SER A 425 -8.67 -4.12 -47.62
N THR A 426 -9.25 -5.30 -47.58
CA THR A 426 -8.67 -6.56 -47.10
C THR A 426 -7.28 -6.80 -47.70
N PRO A 427 -6.25 -7.15 -46.86
CA PRO A 427 -4.94 -7.51 -47.38
C PRO A 427 -4.97 -8.94 -47.93
N SER A 428 -4.45 -9.06 -49.15
CA SER A 428 -4.10 -10.28 -49.86
C SER A 428 -3.11 -11.13 -49.09
N ALA A 429 -3.27 -12.45 -49.14
CA ALA A 429 -2.41 -13.46 -48.53
C ALA A 429 -0.96 -13.37 -49.03
N GLY A 430 -0.05 -12.94 -48.16
CA GLY A 430 1.40 -12.90 -48.41
C GLY A 430 2.14 -12.12 -47.35
N ASN A 431 2.87 -12.82 -46.48
CA ASN A 431 3.73 -12.31 -45.38
C ASN A 431 3.00 -11.49 -44.31
N LEU A 432 2.43 -12.20 -43.35
CA LEU A 432 2.02 -11.58 -42.06
C LEU A 432 3.25 -11.33 -41.19
N ASP A 433 3.58 -10.05 -40.99
CA ASP A 433 4.63 -9.59 -40.08
C ASP A 433 4.16 -9.76 -38.61
N VAL A 434 5.11 -9.93 -37.69
CA VAL A 434 4.91 -10.03 -36.22
C VAL A 434 4.02 -8.89 -35.72
N THR A 435 4.18 -7.68 -36.25
CA THR A 435 3.40 -6.49 -35.90
C THR A 435 1.92 -6.60 -36.27
N ALA A 436 1.62 -7.20 -37.42
CA ALA A 436 0.25 -7.42 -37.88
C ALA A 436 -0.46 -8.48 -37.01
N LEU A 437 0.22 -9.59 -36.68
CA LEU A 437 -0.32 -10.64 -35.82
C LEU A 437 -0.51 -10.17 -34.36
N ARG A 438 0.37 -9.32 -33.83
CA ARG A 438 0.16 -8.71 -32.51
C ARG A 438 -1.09 -7.82 -32.46
N ARG A 439 -1.44 -7.15 -33.54
CA ARG A 439 -2.70 -6.37 -33.62
C ARG A 439 -3.95 -7.26 -33.65
N MET A 440 -3.85 -8.44 -34.22
CA MET A 440 -4.94 -9.42 -34.31
C MET A 440 -5.00 -10.33 -33.07
N TRP A 441 -3.99 -10.28 -32.18
CA TRP A 441 -3.90 -11.13 -30.99
C TRP A 441 -5.15 -11.06 -30.08
N PRO A 442 -5.75 -9.88 -29.81
CA PRO A 442 -6.98 -9.80 -29.03
C PRO A 442 -8.15 -10.58 -29.65
N GLU A 443 -8.28 -10.56 -30.97
CA GLU A 443 -9.34 -11.28 -31.69
C GLU A 443 -9.12 -12.80 -31.63
N VAL A 444 -7.86 -13.25 -31.71
CA VAL A 444 -7.49 -14.66 -31.54
C VAL A 444 -7.83 -15.14 -30.12
N ILE A 445 -7.50 -14.34 -29.10
CA ILE A 445 -7.81 -14.65 -27.68
C ILE A 445 -9.32 -14.72 -27.46
N GLU A 446 -10.11 -13.84 -28.08
CA GLU A 446 -11.58 -13.90 -28.03
C GLU A 446 -12.15 -15.17 -28.73
N SER A 447 -11.56 -15.60 -29.83
CA SER A 447 -11.94 -16.86 -30.47
C SER A 447 -11.59 -18.07 -29.57
N VAL A 448 -10.42 -18.07 -28.95
CA VAL A 448 -10.02 -19.10 -27.98
C VAL A 448 -10.97 -19.16 -26.78
N LYS A 449 -11.43 -18.00 -26.27
CA LYS A 449 -12.40 -17.91 -25.17
C LYS A 449 -13.72 -18.60 -25.48
N LYS A 450 -14.21 -18.47 -26.73
CA LYS A 450 -15.42 -19.13 -27.20
C LYS A 450 -15.26 -20.65 -27.32
N LYS A 451 -14.05 -21.13 -27.63
CA LYS A 451 -13.76 -22.56 -27.79
C LYS A 451 -13.45 -23.25 -26.47
N ARG A 452 -12.59 -22.65 -25.62
CA ARG A 452 -12.20 -23.28 -24.35
C ARG A 452 -11.71 -22.24 -23.33
N ARG A 453 -12.43 -22.08 -22.24
CA ARG A 453 -12.16 -21.08 -21.18
C ARG A 453 -10.83 -21.31 -20.44
N LEU A 454 -10.43 -22.59 -20.25
CA LEU A 454 -9.14 -22.93 -19.63
C LEU A 454 -7.94 -22.44 -20.48
N THR A 455 -7.96 -22.71 -21.78
CA THR A 455 -6.92 -22.27 -22.71
C THR A 455 -6.86 -20.74 -22.77
N TRP A 456 -8.03 -20.08 -22.78
CA TRP A 456 -8.11 -18.62 -22.69
C TRP A 456 -7.47 -18.08 -21.40
N SER A 457 -7.76 -18.66 -20.24
CA SER A 457 -7.20 -18.22 -18.95
C SER A 457 -5.67 -18.33 -18.91
N LEU A 458 -5.10 -19.41 -19.48
CA LEU A 458 -3.65 -19.60 -19.56
C LEU A 458 -2.98 -18.58 -20.50
N LEU A 459 -3.64 -18.22 -21.61
CA LEU A 459 -3.06 -17.33 -22.62
C LEU A 459 -3.27 -15.85 -22.29
N SER A 460 -4.46 -15.47 -21.80
CA SER A 460 -4.80 -14.07 -21.51
C SER A 460 -3.97 -13.46 -20.37
N ALA A 461 -3.53 -14.28 -19.41
CA ALA A 461 -2.77 -13.82 -18.24
C ALA A 461 -1.26 -13.80 -18.45
N SER A 462 -0.70 -14.54 -19.43
CA SER A 462 0.74 -14.82 -19.45
C SER A 462 1.35 -15.09 -20.82
N ALA A 463 0.67 -14.81 -21.93
CA ALA A 463 1.17 -15.17 -23.27
C ALA A 463 1.29 -13.97 -24.23
N GLN A 464 2.40 -13.91 -25.00
CA GLN A 464 2.61 -12.93 -26.08
C GLN A 464 3.26 -13.59 -27.32
N ILE A 465 3.04 -12.99 -28.50
CA ILE A 465 3.70 -13.43 -29.74
C ILE A 465 5.13 -12.87 -29.76
N LEU A 466 6.11 -13.76 -29.78
CA LEU A 466 7.53 -13.41 -29.83
C LEU A 466 8.04 -13.27 -31.27
N SER A 467 7.87 -14.31 -32.06
CA SER A 467 8.31 -14.36 -33.46
C SER A 467 7.31 -15.09 -34.36
N VAL A 468 7.40 -14.82 -35.64
CA VAL A 468 6.57 -15.44 -36.67
C VAL A 468 7.45 -15.75 -37.87
N ASP A 469 7.55 -17.03 -38.19
CA ASP A 469 8.25 -17.52 -39.37
C ASP A 469 7.23 -18.06 -40.41
N GLU A 470 7.70 -18.45 -41.58
CA GLU A 470 6.81 -18.96 -42.66
C GLU A 470 5.95 -20.16 -42.22
N ASN A 471 6.45 -21.00 -41.32
CA ASN A 471 5.81 -22.24 -40.89
C ASN A 471 5.44 -22.27 -39.39
N HIS A 472 6.00 -21.38 -38.57
CA HIS A 472 5.88 -21.41 -37.09
C HIS A 472 5.47 -20.06 -36.54
N ILE A 473 4.71 -20.09 -35.44
CA ILE A 473 4.42 -18.93 -34.58
C ILE A 473 4.95 -19.26 -33.18
N THR A 474 5.92 -18.48 -32.70
CA THR A 474 6.48 -18.66 -31.37
C THR A 474 5.75 -17.78 -30.36
N ILE A 475 5.22 -18.39 -29.31
CA ILE A 475 4.47 -17.72 -28.26
C ILE A 475 5.26 -17.85 -26.95
N GLY A 476 5.57 -16.72 -26.32
CA GLY A 476 6.19 -16.66 -25.01
C GLY A 476 5.17 -16.77 -23.90
N ILE A 477 5.43 -17.62 -22.89
CA ILE A 477 4.65 -17.71 -21.65
C ILE A 477 5.57 -17.41 -20.47
N VAL A 478 5.08 -16.61 -19.49
CA VAL A 478 5.89 -16.09 -18.38
C VAL A 478 6.49 -17.17 -17.47
N ASN A 479 5.80 -18.29 -17.23
CA ASN A 479 6.27 -19.33 -16.31
C ASN A 479 6.17 -20.75 -16.89
N ALA A 480 7.08 -21.63 -16.41
CA ALA A 480 7.17 -23.02 -16.86
C ALA A 480 5.89 -23.84 -16.52
N GLY A 481 5.24 -23.55 -15.39
CA GLY A 481 4.02 -24.27 -14.98
C GLY A 481 2.83 -23.99 -15.91
N ALA A 482 2.67 -22.77 -16.39
CA ALA A 482 1.65 -22.41 -17.38
C ALA A 482 1.92 -23.05 -18.74
N ARG A 483 3.21 -23.08 -19.20
CA ARG A 483 3.60 -23.80 -20.41
C ARG A 483 3.29 -25.28 -20.32
N ASP A 484 3.67 -25.94 -19.22
CA ASP A 484 3.45 -27.38 -19.06
C ASP A 484 1.94 -27.71 -18.97
N SER A 485 1.16 -26.84 -18.35
CA SER A 485 -0.31 -26.96 -18.34
C SER A 485 -0.92 -26.76 -19.73
N PHE A 486 -0.39 -25.81 -20.52
CA PHE A 486 -0.83 -25.57 -21.90
C PHE A 486 -0.56 -26.79 -22.80
N ILE A 487 0.63 -27.41 -22.68
CA ILE A 487 1.02 -28.59 -23.45
C ILE A 487 0.16 -29.82 -23.03
N ARG A 488 0.02 -30.08 -21.72
CA ARG A 488 -0.76 -31.22 -21.22
C ARG A 488 -2.25 -31.15 -21.58
N SER A 489 -2.79 -29.95 -21.73
CA SER A 489 -4.21 -29.75 -22.04
C SER A 489 -4.51 -29.74 -23.52
N GLU A 490 -3.56 -30.11 -24.40
CA GLU A 490 -3.70 -30.07 -25.86
C GLU A 490 -4.22 -28.71 -26.40
N SER A 491 -3.88 -27.63 -25.69
CA SER A 491 -4.36 -26.28 -26.02
C SER A 491 -3.73 -25.72 -27.31
N GLU A 492 -2.67 -26.36 -27.83
CA GLU A 492 -2.02 -26.02 -29.10
C GLU A 492 -2.97 -26.12 -30.27
N SER A 493 -3.79 -27.20 -30.36
CA SER A 493 -4.76 -27.41 -31.43
C SER A 493 -5.85 -26.33 -31.42
N ILE A 494 -6.36 -25.98 -30.24
CA ILE A 494 -7.42 -24.97 -30.07
C ILE A 494 -6.92 -23.59 -30.49
N LEU A 495 -5.67 -23.26 -30.10
CA LEU A 495 -5.05 -22.00 -30.47
C LEU A 495 -4.74 -21.93 -31.98
N SER A 496 -4.27 -23.04 -32.59
CA SER A 496 -4.07 -23.16 -34.04
C SER A 496 -5.38 -22.95 -34.81
N ASP A 497 -6.48 -23.56 -34.35
CA ASP A 497 -7.79 -23.38 -34.98
C ASP A 497 -8.35 -21.97 -34.80
N ALA A 498 -8.03 -21.28 -33.70
CA ALA A 498 -8.38 -19.88 -33.50
C ALA A 498 -7.59 -18.96 -34.44
N PHE A 499 -6.28 -19.24 -34.64
CA PHE A 499 -5.47 -18.52 -35.62
C PHE A 499 -6.00 -18.69 -37.03
N VAL A 500 -6.36 -19.92 -37.44
CA VAL A 500 -6.95 -20.19 -38.77
C VAL A 500 -8.25 -19.43 -38.97
N GLU A 501 -9.09 -19.35 -37.93
CA GLU A 501 -10.37 -18.64 -37.97
C GLU A 501 -10.20 -17.12 -38.18
N VAL A 502 -9.20 -16.52 -37.53
CA VAL A 502 -8.97 -15.07 -37.56
C VAL A 502 -8.09 -14.65 -38.73
N THR A 503 -7.06 -15.43 -39.05
CA THR A 503 -6.04 -15.05 -40.06
C THR A 503 -6.15 -15.78 -41.37
N GLY A 504 -6.90 -16.89 -41.41
CA GLY A 504 -7.01 -17.79 -42.59
C GLY A 504 -5.77 -18.64 -42.86
N ILE A 505 -4.72 -18.56 -42.00
CA ILE A 505 -3.43 -19.21 -42.21
C ILE A 505 -3.18 -20.26 -41.14
N ARG A 506 -2.85 -21.48 -41.55
CA ARG A 506 -2.47 -22.55 -40.60
C ARG A 506 -0.94 -22.58 -40.47
N ARG A 507 -0.45 -22.34 -39.25
CA ARG A 507 0.97 -22.44 -38.87
C ARG A 507 1.11 -23.27 -37.59
N LYS A 508 2.27 -23.89 -37.41
CA LYS A 508 2.56 -24.64 -36.19
C LYS A 508 2.86 -23.67 -35.06
N ILE A 509 2.32 -23.94 -33.88
CA ILE A 509 2.54 -23.10 -32.69
C ILE A 509 3.64 -23.72 -31.85
N GLU A 510 4.63 -22.91 -31.48
CA GLU A 510 5.68 -23.29 -30.57
C GLU A 510 5.61 -22.42 -29.32
N VAL A 511 5.67 -23.05 -28.14
CA VAL A 511 5.53 -22.33 -26.87
C VAL A 511 6.84 -22.37 -26.08
N VAL A 512 7.38 -21.19 -25.82
CA VAL A 512 8.66 -20.99 -25.11
C VAL A 512 8.42 -20.25 -23.80
N VAL A 513 9.22 -20.57 -22.76
CA VAL A 513 9.19 -19.80 -21.51
C VAL A 513 10.05 -18.55 -21.68
N ASP A 514 9.44 -17.40 -21.59
CA ASP A 514 10.12 -16.11 -21.61
C ASP A 514 9.69 -15.25 -20.42
N PRO A 515 10.54 -15.10 -19.38
CA PRO A 515 10.22 -14.29 -18.20
C PRO A 515 10.09 -12.78 -18.49
N SER A 516 10.56 -12.31 -19.65
CA SER A 516 10.47 -10.90 -20.07
C SER A 516 9.09 -10.49 -20.58
N VAL A 517 8.20 -11.46 -20.81
CA VAL A 517 6.82 -11.22 -21.24
C VAL A 517 6.02 -10.67 -20.05
N ASP A 518 5.84 -9.35 -20.00
CA ASP A 518 5.07 -8.67 -18.93
C ASP A 518 3.56 -8.88 -19.13
N PRO A 519 2.85 -9.56 -18.20
CA PRO A 519 1.40 -9.76 -18.29
C PRO A 519 0.59 -8.46 -18.12
N TYR A 520 1.20 -7.36 -17.68
CA TYR A 520 0.58 -6.05 -17.46
C TYR A 520 0.95 -4.99 -18.49
N SER A 521 1.56 -5.38 -19.61
CA SER A 521 1.86 -4.45 -20.70
C SER A 521 0.58 -3.79 -21.23
N PRO A 522 0.56 -2.46 -21.49
CA PRO A 522 -0.61 -1.73 -22.01
C PRO A 522 -1.19 -2.27 -23.32
N ALA A 523 -0.41 -3.05 -24.08
CA ALA A 523 -0.85 -3.73 -25.30
C ALA A 523 -1.84 -4.88 -25.05
N ASN A 524 -1.92 -5.40 -23.82
CA ASN A 524 -2.82 -6.50 -23.42
C ASN A 524 -4.07 -6.01 -22.67
N MET A 525 -4.19 -4.71 -22.38
CA MET A 525 -5.43 -4.12 -21.84
C MET A 525 -6.44 -3.85 -22.97
N GLY A 526 -6.97 -4.90 -23.58
CA GLY A 526 -8.24 -4.82 -24.30
C GLY A 526 -9.35 -4.45 -23.31
N LYS A 527 -10.15 -3.43 -23.65
CA LYS A 527 -11.29 -2.87 -22.91
C LYS A 527 -11.98 -3.91 -22.02
N ARG A 528 -11.85 -3.76 -20.69
CA ARG A 528 -12.77 -4.34 -19.73
C ARG A 528 -14.11 -3.61 -19.89
N THR A 529 -15.08 -4.22 -20.49
CA THR A 529 -16.49 -3.85 -20.32
C THR A 529 -16.91 -4.43 -18.99
N ASP A 530 -17.21 -3.55 -18.02
CA ASP A 530 -17.93 -3.88 -16.80
C ASP A 530 -19.37 -4.27 -17.18
N GLU A 531 -19.60 -5.55 -17.35
CA GLU A 531 -20.93 -6.14 -17.26
C GLU A 531 -20.78 -7.47 -16.52
N ASP A 532 -21.27 -7.45 -15.31
CA ASP A 532 -21.42 -8.58 -14.41
C ASP A 532 -22.63 -9.41 -14.87
N PRO A 533 -22.47 -10.63 -15.41
CA PRO A 533 -23.62 -11.48 -15.65
C PRO A 533 -23.87 -12.31 -14.40
N SER A 534 -24.90 -11.91 -13.64
CA SER A 534 -25.59 -12.78 -12.69
C SER A 534 -26.17 -13.99 -13.43
N ASP A 535 -25.44 -15.09 -13.50
CA ASP A 535 -25.98 -16.40 -13.89
C ASP A 535 -25.86 -17.39 -12.73
N ALA A 536 -26.98 -17.57 -12.08
CA ALA A 536 -27.25 -18.62 -11.12
C ALA A 536 -27.35 -19.98 -11.85
N ASN A 537 -26.22 -20.59 -12.16
CA ASN A 537 -26.07 -22.03 -12.44
C ASN A 537 -24.61 -22.36 -12.81
N GLN A 538 -23.66 -22.01 -11.94
CA GLN A 538 -22.27 -22.45 -12.12
C GLN A 538 -21.96 -23.53 -11.10
N LEU A 539 -21.73 -24.75 -11.59
CA LEU A 539 -21.12 -25.85 -10.85
C LEU A 539 -19.80 -25.37 -10.24
N ALA A 540 -19.65 -25.47 -8.94
CA ALA A 540 -18.46 -25.03 -8.20
C ALA A 540 -17.75 -26.22 -7.55
N GLY A 541 -16.43 -26.17 -7.43
CA GLY A 541 -15.63 -27.15 -6.70
C GLY A 541 -15.49 -28.50 -7.39
N THR A 542 -15.75 -29.59 -6.70
CA THR A 542 -15.54 -30.97 -7.16
C THR A 542 -16.35 -31.32 -8.41
N GLU A 543 -17.56 -30.79 -8.57
CA GLU A 543 -18.40 -31.05 -9.74
C GLU A 543 -17.85 -30.43 -11.03
N LEU A 544 -17.22 -29.24 -10.92
CA LEU A 544 -16.53 -28.60 -12.05
C LEU A 544 -15.30 -29.42 -12.46
N ILE A 545 -14.54 -29.93 -11.49
CA ILE A 545 -13.37 -30.78 -11.72
C ILE A 545 -13.76 -32.10 -12.40
N MET A 546 -14.85 -32.75 -11.97
CA MET A 546 -15.34 -33.97 -12.58
C MET A 546 -15.79 -33.77 -14.04
N LYS A 547 -16.46 -32.64 -14.30
CA LYS A 547 -17.01 -32.35 -15.64
C LYS A 547 -15.95 -31.88 -16.62
N GLU A 548 -14.98 -31.07 -16.18
CA GLU A 548 -13.97 -30.44 -17.05
C GLU A 548 -12.71 -31.29 -17.21
N LEU A 549 -12.35 -32.10 -16.21
CA LEU A 549 -11.13 -32.92 -16.22
C LEU A 549 -11.40 -34.42 -16.35
N GLY A 550 -12.68 -34.85 -16.43
CA GLY A 550 -13.04 -36.26 -16.52
C GLY A 550 -12.61 -37.07 -15.30
N ALA A 551 -12.45 -36.45 -14.13
CA ALA A 551 -12.04 -37.12 -12.94
C ALA A 551 -13.18 -37.97 -12.37
N GLN A 552 -12.90 -39.22 -12.01
CA GLN A 552 -13.83 -40.12 -11.27
C GLN A 552 -13.43 -40.14 -9.81
N VAL A 553 -14.44 -40.08 -8.94
CA VAL A 553 -14.23 -40.26 -7.49
C VAL A 553 -13.91 -41.73 -7.25
N ILE A 554 -12.69 -42.03 -6.81
CA ILE A 554 -12.32 -43.34 -6.30
C ILE A 554 -12.79 -43.40 -4.84
N ALA A 555 -13.78 -44.19 -4.54
CA ALA A 555 -14.23 -44.43 -3.15
C ALA A 555 -13.05 -44.96 -2.33
N GLU A 556 -12.70 -44.29 -1.23
CA GLU A 556 -11.78 -44.82 -0.23
C GLU A 556 -12.38 -46.10 0.37
N SER A 557 -11.67 -47.22 0.19
CA SER A 557 -11.97 -48.43 0.95
C SER A 557 -11.49 -48.20 2.39
N GLU A 558 -12.42 -48.25 3.33
CA GLU A 558 -12.13 -48.35 4.76
C GLU A 558 -11.09 -49.45 5.05
N LYS A 559 -10.02 -49.05 5.71
CA LYS A 559 -9.22 -49.90 6.58
C LYS A 559 -8.88 -49.14 7.85
#